data_961e7cf293b55bb160e73190ceca0701
#
_entry.id   961e7cf293b55bb160e73190ceca0701
#
_cell.length_a   1.000
_cell.length_b   1.000
_cell.length_c   1.000
_cell.angle_alpha   90.00
_cell.angle_beta   90.00
_cell.angle_gamma   90.00
#
_symmetry.space_group_name_H-M   'P 1'
#
loop_
_entity.id
_entity.type
_entity.pdbx_description
1 polymer ?
#
loop_
_entity_poly.entity_id
_entity_poly.type
_entity_poly.pdbx_seq_one_letter_code
_entity_poly.pdbx_strand_id
1 'polypeptide(L)'
;RDTDRSRGLGDVYKRQGLYWKYESWLKKMDYQLYSAIGAAGELFAIRTPLYEEMPEDTLLDDFMLSLRIAMKQYTIAYCDTAYALESGSADMKEEEKRKVRIAAGGLQSVYRLKELLNPLRYGILSFQYVSHRVLRWSVTPVALFLLFPLNILLVVCSESLPVYFLFLLLQSAFYLGGVYGSLLSAKSVKNKFLYIPYYFLFMNINVIKGFFYLKRHAGGTWEKSRRA
;
A
#
# COMPACT_ATOMS: atom_id res chain seq x y z
N ARG A 1 -27.96 25.35 -2.34
CA ARG A 1 -28.41 24.06 -1.70
C ARG A 1 -27.42 22.91 -1.86
N ASP A 2 -26.17 23.18 -2.31
CA ASP A 2 -25.11 22.15 -2.51
C ASP A 2 -24.01 22.15 -1.44
N THR A 3 -24.20 22.88 -0.35
CA THR A 3 -23.14 23.06 0.67
C THR A 3 -23.01 21.91 1.69
N ASP A 4 -24.00 21.03 1.82
CA ASP A 4 -23.95 19.94 2.82
C ASP A 4 -23.34 18.63 2.28
N ARG A 5 -23.33 18.39 0.98
CA ARG A 5 -22.61 17.26 0.37
C ARG A 5 -21.10 17.42 0.40
N SER A 6 -20.60 18.65 0.33
CA SER A 6 -19.17 18.94 0.31
C SER A 6 -18.47 18.74 1.65
N ARG A 7 -19.18 18.80 2.79
CA ARG A 7 -18.60 18.61 4.14
C ARG A 7 -18.16 17.17 4.41
N GLY A 8 -18.88 16.18 3.91
CA GLY A 8 -18.50 14.76 4.03
C GLY A 8 -17.31 14.37 3.16
N LEU A 9 -17.24 14.85 1.93
CA LEU A 9 -16.17 14.59 0.97
C LEU A 9 -14.86 15.28 1.34
N GLY A 10 -14.90 16.52 1.82
CA GLY A 10 -13.70 17.28 2.19
C GLY A 10 -12.88 16.65 3.30
N ASP A 11 -13.47 15.84 4.16
CA ASP A 11 -12.77 15.18 5.27
C ASP A 11 -12.16 13.82 4.87
N VAL A 12 -12.72 13.11 3.90
CA VAL A 12 -12.08 11.94 3.27
C VAL A 12 -10.87 12.41 2.47
N TYR A 13 -10.97 13.52 1.74
CA TYR A 13 -9.85 14.17 1.05
C TYR A 13 -8.71 14.59 1.98
N LYS A 14 -9.02 15.20 3.14
CA LYS A 14 -7.98 15.59 4.12
C LYS A 14 -7.26 14.41 4.76
N ARG A 15 -7.89 13.24 4.87
CA ARG A 15 -7.31 12.04 5.51
C ARG A 15 -6.48 11.20 4.56
N GLN A 16 -6.91 11.05 3.32
CA GLN A 16 -6.07 10.51 2.25
C GLN A 16 -4.85 11.43 1.99
N GLY A 17 -4.98 12.73 2.27
CA GLY A 17 -3.92 13.71 2.08
C GLY A 17 -2.63 13.44 2.85
N LEU A 18 -2.67 12.91 4.07
CA LEU A 18 -1.45 12.60 4.84
C LEU A 18 -0.70 11.40 4.25
N TYR A 19 -1.41 10.35 3.94
CA TYR A 19 -0.83 9.16 3.32
C TYR A 19 -0.30 9.48 1.91
N TRP A 20 -1.04 10.24 1.13
CA TRP A 20 -0.62 10.68 -0.20
C TRP A 20 0.60 11.60 -0.16
N LYS A 21 0.68 12.53 0.79
CA LYS A 21 1.87 13.36 1.02
C LYS A 21 3.10 12.52 1.37
N TYR A 22 2.93 11.51 2.21
CA TYR A 22 3.99 10.57 2.53
C TYR A 22 4.45 9.75 1.30
N GLU A 23 3.52 9.20 0.53
CA GLU A 23 3.85 8.46 -0.71
C GLU A 23 4.53 9.36 -1.77
N SER A 24 4.06 10.59 -1.92
CA SER A 24 4.67 11.56 -2.83
C SER A 24 6.08 11.94 -2.39
N TRP A 25 6.27 12.19 -1.11
CA TRP A 25 7.58 12.46 -0.53
C TRP A 25 8.52 11.26 -0.72
N LEU A 26 8.05 10.06 -0.48
CA LEU A 26 8.83 8.84 -0.67
C LEU A 26 9.23 8.65 -2.14
N LYS A 27 8.31 8.84 -3.08
CA LYS A 27 8.62 8.79 -4.53
C LYS A 27 9.67 9.84 -4.93
N LYS A 28 9.62 11.02 -4.33
CA LYS A 28 10.62 12.07 -4.56
C LYS A 28 12.00 11.64 -4.04
N MET A 29 12.07 11.07 -2.84
CA MET A 29 13.32 10.55 -2.27
C MET A 29 13.86 9.37 -3.10
N ASP A 30 13.00 8.46 -3.53
CA ASP A 30 13.37 7.35 -4.41
C ASP A 30 13.99 7.86 -5.71
N TYR A 31 13.36 8.84 -6.36
CA TYR A 31 13.89 9.44 -7.58
C TYR A 31 15.22 10.17 -7.36
N GLN A 32 15.36 10.87 -6.23
CA GLN A 32 16.64 11.54 -5.89
C GLN A 32 17.75 10.53 -5.62
N LEU A 33 17.44 9.35 -5.06
CA LEU A 33 18.43 8.31 -4.82
C LEU A 33 18.84 7.61 -6.13
N TYR A 34 17.87 7.23 -6.97
CA TYR A 34 18.12 6.60 -8.26
C TYR A 34 16.89 6.65 -9.19
N SER A 35 15.77 6.07 -8.80
CA SER A 35 14.57 5.96 -9.63
C SER A 35 13.32 5.86 -8.76
N ALA A 36 12.23 6.50 -9.13
CA ALA A 36 10.94 6.23 -8.49
C ALA A 36 10.54 4.77 -8.73
N ILE A 37 9.86 4.16 -7.75
CA ILE A 37 9.46 2.75 -7.83
C ILE A 37 7.99 2.63 -8.25
N GLY A 38 7.82 2.43 -9.55
CA GLY A 38 6.53 2.27 -10.22
C GLY A 38 5.86 3.59 -10.58
N ALA A 39 5.25 3.63 -11.75
CA ALA A 39 4.42 4.74 -12.18
C ALA A 39 3.11 4.79 -11.39
N ALA A 40 2.44 5.93 -11.42
CA ALA A 40 1.06 6.08 -10.95
C ALA A 40 0.13 6.03 -12.17
N GLY A 41 -0.84 5.12 -12.15
CA GLY A 41 -1.75 4.90 -13.28
C GLY A 41 -2.60 6.12 -13.65
N GLU A 42 -2.73 7.05 -12.70
CA GLU A 42 -3.50 8.28 -12.92
C GLU A 42 -2.82 9.24 -13.90
N LEU A 43 -1.48 9.30 -13.87
CA LEU A 43 -0.70 10.18 -14.77
C LEU A 43 0.74 9.69 -14.86
N PHE A 44 1.11 9.19 -16.03
CA PHE A 44 2.50 8.89 -16.37
C PHE A 44 2.74 9.04 -17.89
N ALA A 45 3.98 9.27 -18.26
CA ALA A 45 4.41 9.35 -19.66
C ALA A 45 5.59 8.43 -19.88
N ILE A 46 5.61 7.76 -21.03
CA ILE A 46 6.71 6.90 -21.47
C ILE A 46 7.09 7.21 -22.89
N ARG A 47 8.31 6.89 -23.27
CA ARG A 47 8.73 6.95 -24.67
C ARG A 47 8.07 5.82 -25.45
N THR A 48 7.40 6.13 -26.55
CA THR A 48 6.68 5.14 -27.37
C THR A 48 7.50 3.87 -27.70
N PRO A 49 8.80 3.93 -28.04
CA PRO A 49 9.59 2.72 -28.30
C PRO A 49 9.80 1.81 -27.08
N LEU A 50 9.52 2.31 -25.87
CA LEU A 50 9.64 1.52 -24.63
C LEU A 50 8.30 0.90 -24.19
N TYR A 51 7.23 1.21 -24.90
CA TYR A 51 5.94 0.61 -24.62
C TYR A 51 5.96 -0.89 -24.94
N GLU A 52 5.46 -1.67 -24.01
CA GLU A 52 5.23 -3.11 -24.15
C GLU A 52 3.80 -3.42 -23.76
N GLU A 53 3.14 -4.23 -24.55
CA GLU A 53 1.82 -4.73 -24.20
C GLU A 53 1.92 -5.67 -23.00
N MET A 54 1.10 -5.41 -21.98
CA MET A 54 1.05 -6.25 -20.79
C MET A 54 0.07 -7.40 -20.99
N PRO A 55 0.33 -8.59 -20.40
CA PRO A 55 -0.65 -9.66 -20.39
C PRO A 55 -2.00 -9.21 -19.86
N GLU A 56 -3.09 -9.67 -20.47
CA GLU A 56 -4.47 -9.26 -20.14
C GLU A 56 -4.85 -9.50 -18.67
N ASP A 57 -4.22 -10.48 -18.02
CA ASP A 57 -4.42 -10.80 -16.61
C ASP A 57 -3.58 -9.93 -15.65
N THR A 58 -2.90 -8.88 -16.14
CA THR A 58 -2.11 -7.98 -15.31
C THR A 58 -3.01 -7.03 -14.54
N LEU A 59 -2.93 -7.07 -13.19
CA LEU A 59 -3.78 -6.26 -12.33
C LEU A 59 -3.27 -4.82 -12.14
N LEU A 60 -1.96 -4.60 -12.27
CA LEU A 60 -1.28 -3.29 -12.18
C LEU A 60 -0.34 -3.14 -13.38
N ASP A 61 -0.91 -2.81 -14.52
CA ASP A 61 -0.23 -2.66 -15.80
C ASP A 61 0.78 -1.49 -15.81
N ASP A 62 0.38 -0.34 -15.28
CA ASP A 62 1.19 0.85 -15.08
C ASP A 62 2.46 0.58 -14.26
N PHE A 63 2.29 -0.10 -13.14
CA PHE A 63 3.38 -0.49 -12.25
C PHE A 63 4.33 -1.49 -12.91
N MET A 64 3.78 -2.53 -13.55
CA MET A 64 4.55 -3.55 -14.24
C MET A 64 5.35 -2.98 -15.41
N LEU A 65 4.70 -2.19 -16.27
CA LEU A 65 5.32 -1.59 -17.45
C LEU A 65 6.48 -0.68 -17.05
N SER A 66 6.24 0.22 -16.09
CA SER A 66 7.28 1.15 -15.63
C SER A 66 8.50 0.44 -15.04
N LEU A 67 8.31 -0.62 -14.26
CA LEU A 67 9.43 -1.39 -13.72
C LEU A 67 10.15 -2.23 -14.77
N ARG A 68 9.46 -2.78 -15.78
CA ARG A 68 10.12 -3.42 -16.92
C ARG A 68 11.01 -2.46 -17.68
N ILE A 69 10.57 -1.21 -17.84
CA ILE A 69 11.39 -0.15 -18.43
C ILE A 69 12.62 0.14 -17.55
N ALA A 70 12.44 0.22 -16.22
CA ALA A 70 13.54 0.42 -15.28
C ALA A 70 14.55 -0.75 -15.31
N MET A 71 14.09 -1.99 -15.49
CA MET A 71 14.99 -3.16 -15.67
C MET A 71 15.86 -3.07 -16.92
N LYS A 72 15.47 -2.28 -17.92
CA LYS A 72 16.28 -1.96 -19.12
C LYS A 72 17.26 -0.81 -18.91
N GLN A 73 17.58 -0.47 -17.66
CA GLN A 73 18.51 0.60 -17.27
C GLN A 73 17.99 2.03 -17.52
N TYR A 74 16.68 2.21 -17.68
CA TYR A 74 16.06 3.53 -17.67
C TYR A 74 15.64 3.91 -16.25
N THR A 75 15.59 5.20 -15.96
CA THR A 75 15.10 5.72 -14.67
C THR A 75 13.66 6.23 -14.80
N ILE A 76 12.86 6.01 -13.76
CA ILE A 76 11.52 6.56 -13.64
C ILE A 76 11.66 7.89 -12.90
N ALA A 77 11.46 9.00 -13.62
CA ALA A 77 11.48 10.33 -13.04
C ALA A 77 10.18 10.62 -12.27
N TYR A 78 10.29 11.29 -11.14
CA TYR A 78 9.14 11.81 -10.41
C TYR A 78 9.03 13.32 -10.60
N CYS A 79 7.90 13.79 -11.12
CA CYS A 79 7.58 15.20 -11.30
C CYS A 79 6.57 15.62 -10.24
N ASP A 80 6.98 16.42 -9.27
CA ASP A 80 6.14 16.89 -8.15
C ASP A 80 5.20 18.04 -8.53
N THR A 81 5.42 18.66 -9.69
CA THR A 81 4.55 19.72 -10.23
C THR A 81 3.43 19.20 -11.10
N ALA A 82 3.52 17.94 -11.58
CA ALA A 82 2.47 17.29 -12.37
C ALA A 82 1.59 16.44 -11.45
N TYR A 83 0.30 16.69 -11.44
CA TYR A 83 -0.66 15.95 -10.62
C TYR A 83 -1.97 15.72 -11.34
N ALA A 84 -2.60 14.58 -11.06
CA ALA A 84 -3.95 14.26 -11.47
C ALA A 84 -4.92 14.45 -10.30
N LEU A 85 -6.09 15.01 -10.57
CA LEU A 85 -7.18 15.09 -9.61
C LEU A 85 -8.12 13.90 -9.81
N GLU A 86 -8.28 13.10 -8.79
CA GLU A 86 -9.17 11.96 -8.78
C GLU A 86 -10.17 12.05 -7.63
N SER A 87 -11.44 11.68 -7.90
CA SER A 87 -12.41 11.49 -6.83
C SER A 87 -12.04 10.25 -5.99
N GLY A 88 -12.23 10.33 -4.67
CA GLY A 88 -12.03 9.20 -3.77
C GLY A 88 -13.01 8.06 -4.03
N SER A 89 -12.79 6.92 -3.36
CA SER A 89 -13.77 5.84 -3.35
C SER A 89 -15.07 6.31 -2.70
N ALA A 90 -16.21 5.85 -3.21
CA ALA A 90 -17.54 6.27 -2.74
C ALA A 90 -17.75 5.96 -1.25
N ASP A 91 -17.26 4.80 -0.80
CA ASP A 91 -17.33 4.36 0.59
C ASP A 91 -16.13 3.47 0.98
N MET A 92 -16.10 3.01 2.24
CA MET A 92 -15.02 2.16 2.75
C MET A 92 -15.03 0.74 2.14
N LYS A 93 -16.16 0.25 1.63
CA LYS A 93 -16.22 -1.05 0.96
C LYS A 93 -15.59 -0.96 -0.43
N GLU A 94 -15.86 0.10 -1.15
CA GLU A 94 -15.23 0.37 -2.44
C GLU A 94 -13.71 0.64 -2.28
N GLU A 95 -13.31 1.32 -1.21
CA GLU A 95 -11.89 1.49 -0.87
C GLU A 95 -11.24 0.14 -0.53
N GLU A 96 -11.91 -0.75 0.18
CA GLU A 96 -11.45 -2.11 0.46
C GLU A 96 -11.22 -2.90 -0.84
N LYS A 97 -12.19 -2.93 -1.76
CA LYS A 97 -12.06 -3.56 -3.08
C LYS A 97 -10.83 -3.03 -3.82
N ARG A 98 -10.67 -1.72 -3.85
CA ARG A 98 -9.53 -1.05 -4.48
C ARG A 98 -8.20 -1.50 -3.84
N LYS A 99 -8.11 -1.53 -2.51
CA LYS A 99 -6.89 -1.92 -1.77
C LYS A 99 -6.56 -3.40 -1.94
N VAL A 100 -7.56 -4.27 -1.94
CA VAL A 100 -7.39 -5.71 -2.21
C VAL A 100 -6.85 -5.93 -3.62
N ARG A 101 -7.37 -5.21 -4.63
CA ARG A 101 -6.86 -5.27 -6.01
C ARG A 101 -5.40 -4.80 -6.10
N ILE A 102 -5.08 -3.66 -5.50
CA ILE A 102 -3.71 -3.12 -5.49
C ILE A 102 -2.76 -4.12 -4.82
N ALA A 103 -3.17 -4.73 -3.72
CA ALA A 103 -2.36 -5.72 -3.02
C ALA A 103 -2.17 -7.01 -3.84
N ALA A 104 -3.23 -7.52 -4.46
CA ALA A 104 -3.16 -8.68 -5.35
C ALA A 104 -2.24 -8.42 -6.55
N GLY A 105 -2.39 -7.26 -7.20
CA GLY A 105 -1.55 -6.86 -8.32
C GLY A 105 -0.10 -6.60 -7.90
N GLY A 106 0.11 -6.06 -6.70
CA GLY A 106 1.44 -5.92 -6.12
C GLY A 106 2.14 -7.26 -5.93
N LEU A 107 1.46 -8.25 -5.34
CA LEU A 107 1.98 -9.61 -5.18
C LEU A 107 2.21 -10.32 -6.52
N GLN A 108 1.30 -10.14 -7.49
CA GLN A 108 1.47 -10.63 -8.85
C GLN A 108 2.73 -10.03 -9.50
N SER A 109 2.93 -8.72 -9.30
CA SER A 109 4.11 -8.01 -9.82
C SER A 109 5.40 -8.51 -9.17
N VAL A 110 5.41 -8.79 -7.87
CA VAL A 110 6.58 -9.35 -7.17
C VAL A 110 6.95 -10.71 -7.78
N TYR A 111 5.97 -11.55 -8.04
CA TYR A 111 6.22 -12.86 -8.67
C TYR A 111 6.74 -12.74 -10.10
N ARG A 112 6.15 -11.85 -10.91
CA ARG A 112 6.52 -11.66 -12.33
C ARG A 112 7.85 -10.93 -12.52
N LEU A 113 8.20 -10.04 -11.59
CA LEU A 113 9.45 -9.26 -11.59
C LEU A 113 10.50 -9.84 -10.62
N LYS A 114 10.48 -11.16 -10.37
CA LYS A 114 11.41 -11.83 -9.45
C LYS A 114 12.89 -11.56 -9.75
N GLU A 115 13.25 -11.33 -11.01
CA GLU A 115 14.61 -10.97 -11.38
C GLU A 115 15.06 -9.65 -10.74
N LEU A 116 14.15 -8.70 -10.55
CA LEU A 116 14.42 -7.42 -9.93
C LEU A 116 14.76 -7.54 -8.43
N LEU A 117 14.53 -8.71 -7.80
CA LEU A 117 14.97 -9.00 -6.44
C LEU A 117 16.48 -9.22 -6.32
N ASN A 118 17.20 -9.35 -7.44
CA ASN A 118 18.64 -9.59 -7.44
C ASN A 118 19.42 -8.26 -7.33
N PRO A 119 20.00 -7.92 -6.14
CA PRO A 119 20.74 -6.68 -5.97
C PRO A 119 22.08 -6.66 -6.71
N LEU A 120 22.64 -7.81 -7.04
CA LEU A 120 23.89 -7.88 -7.81
C LEU A 120 23.69 -7.45 -9.27
N ARG A 121 22.46 -7.64 -9.82
CA ARG A 121 22.13 -7.26 -11.19
C ARG A 121 21.56 -5.85 -11.28
N TYR A 122 20.72 -5.45 -10.34
CA TYR A 122 19.95 -4.21 -10.40
C TYR A 122 20.33 -3.17 -9.34
N GLY A 123 21.28 -3.49 -8.44
CA GLY A 123 21.86 -2.55 -7.49
C GLY A 123 20.80 -1.81 -6.65
N ILE A 124 20.86 -0.48 -6.68
CA ILE A 124 19.99 0.41 -5.92
C ILE A 124 18.50 0.24 -6.30
N LEU A 125 18.19 -0.02 -7.57
CA LEU A 125 16.82 -0.27 -8.02
C LEU A 125 16.20 -1.48 -7.29
N SER A 126 16.97 -2.58 -7.16
CA SER A 126 16.54 -3.76 -6.40
C SER A 126 16.29 -3.42 -4.93
N PHE A 127 17.22 -2.68 -4.29
CA PHE A 127 17.07 -2.25 -2.90
C PHE A 127 15.81 -1.42 -2.68
N GLN A 128 15.57 -0.41 -3.52
CA GLN A 128 14.36 0.43 -3.46
C GLN A 128 13.09 -0.40 -3.69
N TYR A 129 13.10 -1.30 -4.66
CA TYR A 129 11.96 -2.17 -4.95
C TYR A 129 11.64 -3.10 -3.77
N VAL A 130 12.64 -3.76 -3.21
CA VAL A 130 12.45 -4.67 -2.07
C VAL A 130 11.95 -3.91 -0.85
N SER A 131 12.62 -2.83 -0.46
CA SER A 131 12.29 -2.07 0.76
C SER A 131 10.92 -1.40 0.70
N HIS A 132 10.55 -0.80 -0.43
CA HIS A 132 9.33 0.02 -0.52
C HIS A 132 8.10 -0.74 -1.02
N ARG A 133 8.30 -1.86 -1.74
CA ARG A 133 7.18 -2.60 -2.34
C ARG A 133 7.10 -4.05 -1.87
N VAL A 134 8.18 -4.82 -2.03
CA VAL A 134 8.15 -6.26 -1.73
C VAL A 134 7.87 -6.52 -0.25
N LEU A 135 8.64 -5.92 0.66
CA LEU A 135 8.46 -6.08 2.10
C LEU A 135 7.06 -5.63 2.54
N ARG A 136 6.57 -4.55 1.98
CA ARG A 136 5.24 -4.00 2.28
C ARG A 136 4.10 -4.93 1.88
N TRP A 137 4.22 -5.66 0.77
CA TRP A 137 3.18 -6.58 0.28
C TRP A 137 3.38 -8.03 0.73
N SER A 138 4.49 -8.36 1.38
CA SER A 138 4.78 -9.74 1.80
C SER A 138 5.05 -9.85 3.30
N VAL A 139 6.22 -9.40 3.75
CA VAL A 139 6.71 -9.62 5.11
C VAL A 139 5.97 -8.77 6.15
N THR A 140 5.75 -7.49 5.86
CA THR A 140 5.18 -6.53 6.83
C THR A 140 3.81 -6.96 7.37
N PRO A 141 2.81 -7.37 6.55
CA PRO A 141 1.52 -7.80 7.06
C PRO A 141 1.62 -9.06 7.93
N VAL A 142 2.45 -10.01 7.52
CA VAL A 142 2.66 -11.26 8.28
C VAL A 142 3.35 -10.98 9.61
N ALA A 143 4.45 -10.21 9.57
CA ALA A 143 5.21 -9.84 10.77
C ALA A 143 4.34 -9.07 11.76
N LEU A 144 3.49 -8.14 11.29
CA LEU A 144 2.60 -7.39 12.16
C LEU A 144 1.75 -8.31 13.04
N PHE A 145 1.11 -9.32 12.44
CA PHE A 145 0.24 -10.23 13.20
C PHE A 145 1.02 -11.31 13.98
N LEU A 146 2.20 -11.74 13.51
CA LEU A 146 3.04 -12.70 14.23
C LEU A 146 3.75 -12.11 15.46
N LEU A 147 4.09 -10.82 15.42
CA LEU A 147 4.76 -10.17 16.55
C LEU A 147 3.91 -10.17 17.82
N PHE A 148 2.58 -10.19 17.70
CA PHE A 148 1.70 -10.19 18.88
C PHE A 148 1.81 -11.49 19.70
N PRO A 149 1.57 -12.69 19.13
CA PRO A 149 1.75 -13.93 19.87
C PRO A 149 3.20 -14.20 20.29
N LEU A 150 4.19 -13.77 19.47
CA LEU A 150 5.59 -13.86 19.86
C LEU A 150 5.91 -13.02 21.08
N ASN A 151 5.35 -11.80 21.15
CA ASN A 151 5.56 -10.93 22.30
C ASN A 151 4.88 -11.47 23.57
N ILE A 152 3.70 -12.10 23.46
CA ILE A 152 3.08 -12.83 24.58
C ILE A 152 4.02 -13.96 25.05
N LEU A 153 4.56 -14.74 24.14
CA LEU A 153 5.48 -15.83 24.46
C LEU A 153 6.74 -15.31 25.17
N LEU A 154 7.30 -14.19 24.70
CA LEU A 154 8.46 -13.57 25.34
C LEU A 154 8.16 -13.07 26.76
N VAL A 155 6.98 -12.51 27.02
CA VAL A 155 6.54 -12.10 28.38
C VAL A 155 6.43 -13.30 29.30
N VAL A 156 5.96 -14.45 28.80
CA VAL A 156 5.80 -15.68 29.62
C VAL A 156 7.12 -16.36 29.86
N CYS A 157 8.04 -16.36 28.88
CA CYS A 157 9.28 -17.18 28.94
C CYS A 157 10.54 -16.41 29.33
N SER A 158 10.50 -15.07 29.40
CA SER A 158 11.70 -14.24 29.61
C SER A 158 11.82 -13.73 31.04
N GLU A 159 13.05 -13.67 31.53
CA GLU A 159 13.39 -12.99 32.80
C GLU A 159 13.34 -11.46 32.70
N SER A 160 13.41 -10.90 31.48
CA SER A 160 13.34 -9.44 31.18
C SER A 160 11.89 -8.94 31.07
N LEU A 161 11.04 -9.33 31.99
CA LEU A 161 9.61 -9.02 32.06
C LEU A 161 9.21 -7.55 31.75
N PRO A 162 9.86 -6.51 32.34
CA PRO A 162 9.39 -5.14 32.20
C PRO A 162 9.41 -4.64 30.75
N VAL A 163 10.44 -4.97 29.98
CA VAL A 163 10.63 -4.49 28.62
C VAL A 163 9.62 -5.15 27.68
N TYR A 164 9.50 -6.47 27.72
CA TYR A 164 8.55 -7.21 26.86
C TYR A 164 7.10 -6.91 27.24
N PHE A 165 6.83 -6.72 28.55
CA PHE A 165 5.51 -6.32 29.02
C PHE A 165 5.13 -4.92 28.50
N LEU A 166 6.06 -3.96 28.50
CA LEU A 166 5.83 -2.63 27.93
C LEU A 166 5.49 -2.72 26.42
N PHE A 167 6.26 -3.52 25.65
CA PHE A 167 5.96 -3.74 24.25
C PHE A 167 4.60 -4.40 24.03
N LEU A 168 4.25 -5.38 24.85
CA LEU A 168 2.93 -6.04 24.79
C LEU A 168 1.80 -5.06 25.07
N LEU A 169 1.97 -4.17 26.05
CA LEU A 169 0.99 -3.15 26.40
C LEU A 169 0.81 -2.14 25.26
N LEU A 170 1.91 -1.62 24.70
CA LEU A 170 1.87 -0.69 23.56
C LEU A 170 1.25 -1.34 22.32
N GLN A 171 1.60 -2.57 22.04
CA GLN A 171 1.07 -3.33 20.91
C GLN A 171 -0.43 -3.62 21.08
N SER A 172 -0.85 -4.01 22.30
CA SER A 172 -2.26 -4.23 22.63
C SER A 172 -3.07 -2.92 22.48
N ALA A 173 -2.53 -1.82 22.99
CA ALA A 173 -3.16 -0.50 22.83
C ALA A 173 -3.31 -0.11 21.34
N PHE A 174 -2.31 -0.43 20.51
CA PHE A 174 -2.37 -0.19 19.07
C PHE A 174 -3.47 -1.02 18.40
N TYR A 175 -3.57 -2.33 18.68
CA TYR A 175 -4.61 -3.17 18.09
C TYR A 175 -6.01 -2.81 18.58
N LEU A 176 -6.18 -2.58 19.89
CA LEU A 176 -7.45 -2.14 20.46
C LEU A 176 -7.87 -0.77 19.91
N GLY A 177 -6.91 0.15 19.78
CA GLY A 177 -7.14 1.45 19.13
C GLY A 177 -7.59 1.31 17.68
N GLY A 178 -7.02 0.37 16.93
CA GLY A 178 -7.43 0.07 15.56
C GLY A 178 -8.83 -0.52 15.45
N VAL A 179 -9.16 -1.49 16.31
CA VAL A 179 -10.51 -2.07 16.38
C VAL A 179 -11.55 -1.01 16.79
N TYR A 180 -11.26 -0.24 17.83
CA TYR A 180 -12.15 0.84 18.27
C TYR A 180 -12.31 1.93 17.22
N GLY A 181 -11.22 2.29 16.52
CA GLY A 181 -11.26 3.21 15.37
C GLY A 181 -12.13 2.71 14.22
N SER A 182 -12.14 1.41 13.96
CA SER A 182 -13.04 0.77 12.99
C SER A 182 -14.51 0.95 13.37
N LEU A 183 -14.86 0.70 14.64
CA LEU A 183 -16.22 0.85 15.16
C LEU A 183 -16.71 2.31 15.09
N LEU A 184 -15.83 3.27 15.42
CA LEU A 184 -16.13 4.69 15.31
C LEU A 184 -16.27 5.14 13.86
N SER A 185 -15.42 4.64 12.96
CA SER A 185 -15.52 4.93 11.53
C SER A 185 -16.85 4.43 10.94
N ALA A 186 -17.33 3.27 11.36
CA ALA A 186 -18.63 2.73 10.97
C ALA A 186 -19.79 3.62 11.44
N LYS A 187 -19.63 4.34 12.55
CA LYS A 187 -20.60 5.31 13.11
C LYS A 187 -20.38 6.74 12.62
N SER A 188 -19.54 6.95 11.62
CA SER A 188 -19.17 8.29 11.10
C SER A 188 -18.54 9.24 12.12
N VAL A 189 -18.05 8.73 13.25
CA VAL A 189 -17.38 9.52 14.29
C VAL A 189 -15.90 9.70 13.92
N LYS A 190 -15.46 10.96 13.89
CA LYS A 190 -14.14 11.34 13.39
C LYS A 190 -13.15 11.54 14.54
N ASN A 191 -12.30 10.54 14.81
CA ASN A 191 -11.17 10.69 15.73
C ASN A 191 -9.86 10.49 14.99
N LYS A 192 -9.02 11.57 14.90
CA LYS A 192 -7.77 11.55 14.14
C LYS A 192 -6.74 10.57 14.72
N PHE A 193 -6.66 10.42 16.04
CA PHE A 193 -5.68 9.55 16.70
C PHE A 193 -6.00 8.06 16.49
N LEU A 194 -7.28 7.70 16.56
CA LEU A 194 -7.72 6.31 16.36
C LEU A 194 -7.76 5.91 14.89
N TYR A 195 -7.84 6.90 13.99
CA TYR A 195 -7.82 6.63 12.56
C TYR A 195 -6.48 6.07 12.07
N ILE A 196 -5.36 6.50 12.64
CA ILE A 196 -4.03 6.02 12.25
C ILE A 196 -3.89 4.51 12.46
N PRO A 197 -4.06 3.95 13.69
CA PRO A 197 -3.97 2.50 13.88
C PRO A 197 -5.05 1.74 13.11
N TYR A 198 -6.28 2.26 13.02
CA TYR A 198 -7.33 1.67 12.21
C TYR A 198 -6.93 1.54 10.74
N TYR A 199 -6.50 2.63 10.10
CA TYR A 199 -6.16 2.62 8.69
C TYR A 199 -4.91 1.77 8.41
N PHE A 200 -3.96 1.75 9.32
CA PHE A 200 -2.78 0.89 9.22
C PHE A 200 -3.16 -0.60 9.25
N LEU A 201 -3.99 -1.02 10.20
CA LEU A 201 -4.51 -2.39 10.25
C LEU A 201 -5.34 -2.72 9.02
N PHE A 202 -6.24 -1.82 8.60
CA PHE A 202 -7.04 -1.97 7.40
C PHE A 202 -6.18 -2.24 6.16
N MET A 203 -5.10 -1.46 5.96
CA MET A 203 -4.18 -1.65 4.83
C MET A 203 -3.51 -3.03 4.87
N ASN A 204 -3.01 -3.47 6.02
CA ASN A 204 -2.32 -4.76 6.15
C ASN A 204 -3.27 -5.95 6.02
N ILE A 205 -4.49 -5.86 6.54
CA ILE A 205 -5.54 -6.87 6.34
C ILE A 205 -5.88 -7.01 4.86
N ASN A 206 -5.96 -5.90 4.12
CA ASN A 206 -6.26 -5.92 2.69
C ASN A 206 -5.12 -6.53 1.86
N VAL A 207 -3.87 -6.47 2.33
CA VAL A 207 -2.78 -7.22 1.69
C VAL A 207 -2.99 -8.73 1.84
N ILE A 208 -3.36 -9.18 3.03
CA ILE A 208 -3.67 -10.61 3.27
C ILE A 208 -4.88 -11.05 2.41
N LYS A 209 -5.94 -10.24 2.36
CA LYS A 209 -7.09 -10.50 1.47
C LYS A 209 -6.68 -10.55 0.00
N GLY A 210 -5.77 -9.66 -0.43
CA GLY A 210 -5.20 -9.63 -1.77
C GLY A 210 -4.45 -10.91 -2.14
N PHE A 211 -3.69 -11.48 -1.20
CA PHE A 211 -3.04 -12.77 -1.39
C PHE A 211 -4.06 -13.90 -1.63
N PHE A 212 -5.10 -13.99 -0.80
CA PHE A 212 -6.15 -15.00 -1.00
C PHE A 212 -6.96 -14.76 -2.27
N TYR A 213 -7.20 -13.50 -2.62
CA TYR A 213 -7.85 -13.14 -3.87
C TYR A 213 -7.04 -13.64 -5.08
N LEU A 214 -5.74 -13.34 -5.12
CA LEU A 214 -4.86 -13.75 -6.21
C LEU A 214 -4.82 -15.28 -6.37
N LYS A 215 -4.81 -16.02 -5.25
CA LYS A 215 -4.83 -17.48 -5.25
C LYS A 215 -6.13 -18.07 -5.82
N ARG A 216 -7.27 -17.39 -5.61
CA ARG A 216 -8.60 -17.86 -6.06
C ARG A 216 -8.92 -17.46 -7.50
N HIS A 217 -8.40 -16.34 -7.99
CA HIS A 217 -8.74 -15.74 -9.27
C HIS A 217 -7.51 -15.63 -10.17
N ALA A 218 -6.95 -16.77 -10.56
CA ALA A 218 -5.79 -16.82 -11.45
C ALA A 218 -6.06 -16.28 -12.89
N GLY A 219 -7.31 -15.97 -13.24
CA GLY A 219 -7.74 -15.57 -14.58
C GLY A 219 -7.98 -14.07 -14.80
N GLY A 220 -7.60 -13.18 -13.88
CA GLY A 220 -7.46 -11.74 -14.17
C GLY A 220 -8.74 -10.88 -14.31
N THR A 221 -9.95 -11.42 -14.15
CA THR A 221 -11.17 -10.60 -14.21
C THR A 221 -11.40 -9.85 -12.90
N TRP A 222 -11.45 -8.53 -12.96
CA TRP A 222 -11.69 -7.66 -11.81
C TRP A 222 -12.90 -6.73 -12.01
N GLU A 223 -13.77 -6.68 -11.01
CA GLU A 223 -14.85 -5.71 -10.95
C GLU A 223 -14.31 -4.32 -10.54
N LYS A 224 -14.57 -3.29 -11.36
CA LYS A 224 -14.14 -1.91 -11.06
C LYS A 224 -14.83 -1.39 -9.79
N SER A 225 -14.06 -0.80 -8.87
CA SER A 225 -14.60 -0.07 -7.71
C SER A 225 -15.34 1.18 -8.16
N ARG A 226 -16.47 1.50 -7.50
CA ARG A 226 -17.24 2.71 -7.77
C ARG A 226 -16.54 3.93 -7.15
N ARG A 227 -16.49 5.01 -7.91
CA ARG A 227 -15.96 6.31 -7.48
C ARG A 227 -17.12 7.23 -7.09
N ALA A 228 -16.87 8.18 -6.18
CA ALA A 228 -17.83 9.19 -5.76
C ALA A 228 -18.02 10.28 -6.81
#